data_b3b0188343d0897a47d0e6d1cd9d8ac8
#
_entry.id   b3b0188343d0897a47d0e6d1cd9d8ac8
#
_cell.length_a   1.000
_cell.length_b   1.000
_cell.length_c   1.000
_cell.angle_alpha   90.00
_cell.angle_beta   90.00
_cell.angle_gamma   90.00
#
_symmetry.space_group_name_H-M   'P 1'
#
loop_
_entity.id
_entity.type
_entity.pdbx_description
1 polymer ?
#
loop_
_entity_poly.entity_id
_entity_poly.type
_entity_poly.pdbx_seq_one_letter_code
_entity_poly.pdbx_strand_id
1 'polypeptide(L)'
;EHHHHDHEEHEHHHHDHGHHHDHDHGRECSDSSCSCHHHHHHADEVFTSWGRETPKNFTQAGIEKILAALDSGSYGSILRAKGIVSGEDGTWIEFDYVPEEHEIRTGRPDYTGRFCVIGAELKEDKLLELFGLCV
;
A
#
# COMPACT_ATOMS: atom_id res chain seq x y z
N GLU A 1 43.01 -28.26 -46.88
CA GLU A 1 42.27 -26.96 -47.00
C GLU A 1 42.02 -26.42 -45.64
N HIS A 2 42.81 -25.41 -45.24
CA HIS A 2 42.67 -24.72 -43.97
C HIS A 2 41.85 -23.46 -44.18
N HIS A 3 40.69 -23.39 -43.51
CA HIS A 3 39.92 -22.14 -43.41
C HIS A 3 40.41 -21.37 -42.24
N HIS A 4 41.01 -20.22 -42.49
CA HIS A 4 41.31 -19.20 -41.48
C HIS A 4 40.07 -18.39 -41.25
N HIS A 5 39.60 -18.37 -39.99
CA HIS A 5 38.60 -17.41 -39.52
C HIS A 5 39.32 -16.21 -38.95
N ASP A 6 39.21 -15.09 -39.64
CA ASP A 6 39.62 -13.79 -39.14
C ASP A 6 38.65 -13.37 -38.06
N HIS A 7 39.16 -13.17 -36.83
CA HIS A 7 38.45 -12.53 -35.76
C HIS A 7 38.68 -11.04 -35.85
N GLU A 8 37.67 -10.31 -36.29
CA GLU A 8 37.67 -8.87 -36.19
C GLU A 8 37.49 -8.46 -34.70
N GLU A 9 38.49 -7.80 -34.19
CA GLU A 9 38.46 -7.23 -32.88
C GLU A 9 37.52 -6.02 -32.85
N HIS A 10 36.40 -6.11 -32.13
CA HIS A 10 35.54 -5.00 -31.89
C HIS A 10 36.11 -4.16 -30.73
N GLU A 11 36.66 -3.03 -31.09
CA GLU A 11 37.06 -2.01 -30.11
C GLU A 11 35.82 -1.43 -29.46
N HIS A 12 35.63 -1.72 -28.19
CA HIS A 12 34.61 -1.08 -27.38
C HIS A 12 35.08 0.31 -26.99
N HIS A 13 34.52 1.31 -27.63
CA HIS A 13 34.67 2.69 -27.18
C HIS A 13 33.88 2.90 -25.90
N HIS A 14 34.61 2.95 -24.78
CA HIS A 14 34.04 3.41 -23.52
C HIS A 14 33.83 4.92 -23.61
N HIS A 15 32.56 5.30 -23.77
CA HIS A 15 32.18 6.70 -23.57
C HIS A 15 32.12 6.93 -22.07
N ASP A 16 33.17 7.52 -21.57
CA ASP A 16 33.23 8.07 -20.21
C ASP A 16 32.35 9.32 -20.16
N HIS A 17 31.10 9.14 -19.74
CA HIS A 17 30.23 10.25 -19.40
C HIS A 17 30.43 10.61 -17.93
N GLY A 18 31.48 11.35 -17.70
CA GLY A 18 31.69 12.00 -16.41
C GLY A 18 30.63 13.06 -16.18
N HIS A 19 29.51 12.67 -15.60
CA HIS A 19 28.54 13.61 -15.08
C HIS A 19 29.02 14.06 -13.70
N HIS A 20 29.81 15.10 -13.71
CA HIS A 20 30.06 15.86 -12.48
C HIS A 20 28.80 16.67 -12.18
N HIS A 21 27.94 16.12 -11.35
CA HIS A 21 26.91 16.89 -10.70
C HIS A 21 27.55 17.56 -9.49
N ASP A 22 28.05 18.74 -9.72
CA ASP A 22 28.42 19.63 -8.65
C ASP A 22 27.13 20.13 -8.00
N HIS A 23 26.69 19.42 -6.96
CA HIS A 23 25.60 19.86 -6.12
C HIS A 23 26.18 20.85 -5.10
N ASP A 24 26.26 22.10 -5.51
CA ASP A 24 26.47 23.18 -4.55
C ASP A 24 25.22 23.35 -3.70
N HIS A 25 25.19 22.68 -2.55
CA HIS A 25 24.10 22.74 -1.57
C HIS A 25 24.22 23.93 -0.62
N GLY A 26 24.84 25.00 -1.06
CA GLY A 26 25.24 26.11 -0.19
C GLY A 26 24.35 27.33 -0.17
N ARG A 27 23.10 27.28 -0.61
CA ARG A 27 22.22 28.44 -0.52
C ARG A 27 20.91 28.11 0.16
N GLU A 28 20.87 28.43 1.45
CA GLU A 28 19.62 28.50 2.16
C GLU A 28 18.84 29.71 1.63
N CYS A 29 17.75 29.44 0.93
CA CYS A 29 16.82 30.49 0.53
C CYS A 29 16.02 30.93 1.74
N SER A 30 16.41 32.04 2.36
CA SER A 30 15.67 32.62 3.48
C SER A 30 14.53 33.55 3.05
N ASP A 31 14.31 33.67 1.75
CA ASP A 31 13.28 34.54 1.21
C ASP A 31 11.98 33.73 0.92
N SER A 32 10.90 34.16 1.55
CA SER A 32 9.57 33.55 1.39
C SER A 32 8.96 33.71 -0.02
N SER A 33 9.56 34.56 -0.85
CA SER A 33 9.17 34.77 -2.24
C SER A 33 9.95 33.90 -3.23
N CYS A 34 10.87 33.07 -2.74
CA CYS A 34 11.69 32.23 -3.59
C CYS A 34 10.87 31.15 -4.26
N SER A 35 10.94 31.06 -5.58
CA SER A 35 10.23 30.04 -6.37
C SER A 35 10.74 28.62 -6.16
N CYS A 36 11.83 28.45 -5.41
CA CYS A 36 12.31 27.11 -5.02
C CYS A 36 11.44 26.41 -3.97
N HIS A 37 10.45 27.10 -3.40
CA HIS A 37 9.44 26.53 -2.51
C HIS A 37 8.29 25.84 -3.25
N HIS A 38 8.47 25.51 -4.50
CA HIS A 38 7.55 24.61 -5.17
C HIS A 38 7.71 23.20 -4.58
N HIS A 39 7.14 23.05 -3.41
CA HIS A 39 7.06 21.75 -2.80
C HIS A 39 6.09 20.93 -3.62
N HIS A 40 6.57 19.79 -4.03
CA HIS A 40 5.72 18.77 -4.59
C HIS A 40 4.80 18.28 -3.48
N HIS A 41 3.59 18.77 -3.46
CA HIS A 41 2.59 18.49 -2.42
C HIS A 41 2.12 17.05 -2.38
N HIS A 42 2.73 16.18 -3.17
CA HIS A 42 2.45 14.76 -3.18
C HIS A 42 2.87 14.05 -1.90
N ALA A 43 3.69 14.71 -1.07
CA ALA A 43 4.22 14.15 0.17
C ALA A 43 3.35 14.45 1.39
N ASP A 44 2.27 15.22 1.26
CA ASP A 44 1.45 15.64 2.39
C ASP A 44 0.46 14.54 2.82
N GLU A 45 0.18 13.56 1.96
CA GLU A 45 -0.60 12.40 2.32
C GLU A 45 0.29 11.28 2.81
N VAL A 46 0.27 11.05 4.11
CA VAL A 46 0.98 9.93 4.72
C VAL A 46 0.03 8.75 4.78
N PHE A 47 0.33 7.72 4.01
CA PHE A 47 -0.40 6.47 4.06
C PHE A 47 0.15 5.60 5.17
N THR A 48 -0.75 5.07 5.99
CA THR A 48 -0.43 4.16 7.06
C THR A 48 -1.11 2.82 6.85
N SER A 49 -0.56 1.80 7.47
CA SER A 49 -1.10 0.46 7.49
C SER A 49 -1.54 0.13 8.90
N TRP A 50 -2.78 -0.33 9.04
CA TRP A 50 -3.34 -0.77 10.31
C TRP A 50 -3.76 -2.22 10.16
N GLY A 51 -3.18 -3.09 10.95
CA GLY A 51 -3.45 -4.52 10.91
C GLY A 51 -3.79 -5.07 12.29
N ARG A 52 -4.62 -6.09 12.31
CA ARG A 52 -4.98 -6.82 13.55
C ARG A 52 -5.18 -8.28 13.27
N GLU A 53 -4.93 -9.07 14.28
CA GLU A 53 -5.29 -10.48 14.34
C GLU A 53 -6.45 -10.66 15.31
N THR A 54 -7.36 -11.57 15.01
CA THR A 54 -8.51 -11.85 15.86
C THR A 54 -9.01 -13.28 15.72
N PRO A 55 -9.34 -13.94 16.83
CA PRO A 55 -10.00 -15.23 16.79
C PRO A 55 -11.52 -15.14 16.59
N LYS A 56 -12.05 -13.92 16.48
CA LYS A 56 -13.48 -13.67 16.33
C LYS A 56 -14.02 -14.29 15.05
N ASN A 57 -15.24 -14.82 15.13
CA ASN A 57 -15.98 -15.28 13.96
C ASN A 57 -16.81 -14.15 13.36
N PHE A 58 -16.88 -14.14 12.05
CA PHE A 58 -17.65 -13.15 11.29
C PHE A 58 -18.67 -13.85 10.40
N THR A 59 -19.66 -13.10 9.96
CA THR A 59 -20.56 -13.53 8.90
C THR A 59 -20.23 -12.81 7.60
N GLN A 60 -20.57 -13.41 6.48
CA GLN A 60 -20.41 -12.78 5.19
C GLN A 60 -21.16 -11.44 5.13
N ALA A 61 -22.40 -11.41 5.61
CA ALA A 61 -23.18 -10.18 5.69
C ALA A 61 -22.53 -9.12 6.59
N GLY A 62 -21.91 -9.54 7.69
CA GLY A 62 -21.17 -8.67 8.59
C GLY A 62 -19.96 -8.03 7.90
N ILE A 63 -19.21 -8.82 7.15
CA ILE A 63 -18.07 -8.31 6.36
C ILE A 63 -18.54 -7.35 5.27
N GLU A 64 -19.62 -7.65 4.58
CA GLU A 64 -20.20 -6.73 3.59
C GLU A 64 -20.55 -5.37 4.17
N LYS A 65 -21.14 -5.35 5.36
CA LYS A 65 -21.43 -4.11 6.09
C LYS A 65 -20.17 -3.33 6.47
N ILE A 66 -19.14 -4.04 6.89
CA ILE A 66 -17.85 -3.43 7.22
C ILE A 66 -17.23 -2.78 5.99
N LEU A 67 -17.18 -3.48 4.87
CA LEU A 67 -16.61 -2.95 3.64
C LEU A 67 -17.42 -1.78 3.09
N ALA A 68 -18.74 -1.83 3.17
CA ALA A 68 -19.60 -0.70 2.81
C ALA A 68 -19.37 0.53 3.71
N ALA A 69 -19.15 0.31 4.99
CA ALA A 69 -18.84 1.39 5.92
C ALA A 69 -17.50 2.08 5.60
N LEU A 70 -16.52 1.35 5.07
CA LEU A 70 -15.26 1.93 4.66
C LEU A 70 -15.41 2.95 3.52
N ASP A 71 -16.42 2.80 2.68
CA ASP A 71 -16.75 3.77 1.61
C ASP A 71 -17.33 5.07 2.14
N SER A 72 -17.80 5.11 3.37
CA SER A 72 -18.45 6.29 3.94
C SER A 72 -17.52 7.47 4.20
N GLY A 73 -16.21 7.22 4.25
CA GLY A 73 -15.21 8.22 4.62
C GLY A 73 -15.07 8.46 6.11
N SER A 74 -15.92 7.86 6.94
CA SER A 74 -15.90 8.03 8.41
C SER A 74 -14.70 7.40 9.11
N TYR A 75 -14.01 6.51 8.42
CA TYR A 75 -12.86 5.76 8.95
C TYR A 75 -11.52 6.24 8.41
N GLY A 76 -11.52 7.28 7.62
CA GLY A 76 -10.37 7.82 6.93
C GLY A 76 -10.46 7.63 5.42
N SER A 77 -9.41 8.00 4.74
CA SER A 77 -9.28 7.79 3.29
C SER A 77 -8.70 6.41 3.02
N ILE A 78 -9.56 5.43 2.81
CA ILE A 78 -9.14 4.04 2.65
C ILE A 78 -8.71 3.78 1.21
N LEU A 79 -7.48 3.31 1.03
CA LEU A 79 -6.96 2.89 -0.27
C LEU A 79 -7.22 1.42 -0.55
N ARG A 80 -7.03 0.59 0.46
CA ARG A 80 -7.20 -0.85 0.35
C ARG A 80 -7.44 -1.46 1.72
N ALA A 81 -8.25 -2.47 1.75
CA ALA A 81 -8.38 -3.35 2.91
C ALA A 81 -8.44 -4.79 2.42
N LYS A 82 -7.81 -5.67 3.13
CA LYS A 82 -7.89 -7.11 2.83
C LYS A 82 -7.75 -7.91 4.10
N GLY A 83 -8.26 -9.11 4.07
CA GLY A 83 -8.12 -9.99 5.20
C GLY A 83 -8.69 -11.37 4.96
N ILE A 84 -8.42 -12.21 5.91
CA ILE A 84 -9.02 -13.53 6.02
C ILE A 84 -9.45 -13.72 7.46
N VAL A 85 -10.71 -14.09 7.66
CA VAL A 85 -11.30 -14.25 8.98
C VAL A 85 -12.11 -15.53 9.07
N SER A 86 -12.25 -16.05 10.28
CA SER A 86 -13.07 -17.22 10.52
C SER A 86 -14.55 -16.87 10.38
N GLY A 87 -15.30 -17.70 9.68
CA GLY A 87 -16.75 -17.62 9.60
C GLY A 87 -17.42 -18.41 10.73
N GLU A 88 -18.69 -18.06 11.02
CA GLU A 88 -19.48 -18.74 12.08
C GLU A 88 -19.84 -20.19 11.74
N ASP A 89 -19.89 -20.51 10.48
CA ASP A 89 -20.24 -21.82 9.96
C ASP A 89 -19.06 -22.79 9.75
N GLY A 90 -17.88 -22.40 10.23
CA GLY A 90 -16.64 -23.17 10.05
C GLY A 90 -15.94 -22.88 8.73
N THR A 91 -16.51 -22.08 7.84
CA THR A 91 -15.82 -21.59 6.65
C THR A 91 -14.97 -20.37 6.97
N TRP A 92 -13.99 -20.11 6.13
CA TRP A 92 -13.18 -18.91 6.25
C TRP A 92 -13.57 -17.90 5.17
N ILE A 93 -13.61 -16.63 5.55
CA ILE A 93 -14.02 -15.53 4.68
C ILE A 93 -12.79 -14.74 4.32
N GLU A 94 -12.54 -14.62 3.03
CA GLU A 94 -11.48 -13.80 2.47
C GLU A 94 -12.09 -12.61 1.78
N PHE A 95 -11.58 -11.41 2.06
CA PHE A 95 -12.10 -10.19 1.48
C PHE A 95 -11.00 -9.27 0.98
N ASP A 96 -11.34 -8.53 -0.05
CA ASP A 96 -10.53 -7.46 -0.63
C ASP A 96 -11.41 -6.25 -0.87
N TYR A 97 -10.88 -5.08 -0.59
CA TYR A 97 -11.56 -3.82 -0.76
C TYR A 97 -10.63 -2.80 -1.40
N VAL A 98 -11.13 -2.09 -2.40
CA VAL A 98 -10.59 -0.83 -2.91
C VAL A 98 -11.76 0.16 -2.97
N PRO A 99 -11.54 1.49 -3.04
CA PRO A 99 -12.63 2.44 -3.09
C PRO A 99 -13.69 2.07 -4.13
N GLU A 100 -14.95 2.03 -3.68
CA GLU A 100 -16.14 1.71 -4.47
C GLU A 100 -16.22 0.26 -5.00
N GLU A 101 -15.25 -0.58 -4.69
CA GLU A 101 -15.23 -1.96 -5.15
C GLU A 101 -14.76 -2.90 -4.05
N HIS A 102 -15.45 -4.00 -3.87
CA HIS A 102 -15.02 -5.04 -2.93
C HIS A 102 -15.39 -6.42 -3.44
N GLU A 103 -14.66 -7.40 -2.94
CA GLU A 103 -14.87 -8.80 -3.24
C GLU A 103 -14.83 -9.62 -1.93
N ILE A 104 -15.77 -10.53 -1.80
CA ILE A 104 -15.83 -11.47 -0.67
C ILE A 104 -15.91 -12.87 -1.25
N ARG A 105 -15.03 -13.74 -0.76
CA ARG A 105 -14.97 -15.12 -1.22
C ARG A 105 -14.69 -16.06 -0.07
N THR A 106 -14.93 -17.34 -0.27
CA THR A 106 -14.55 -18.37 0.68
C THR A 106 -13.04 -18.59 0.60
N GLY A 107 -12.36 -18.45 1.73
CA GLY A 107 -10.93 -18.64 1.84
C GLY A 107 -10.56 -20.01 2.42
N ARG A 108 -9.27 -20.26 2.50
CA ARG A 108 -8.72 -21.44 3.15
C ARG A 108 -8.59 -21.21 4.65
N PRO A 109 -8.76 -22.23 5.49
CA PRO A 109 -8.48 -22.11 6.92
C PRO A 109 -7.07 -21.58 7.18
N ASP A 110 -6.97 -20.69 8.14
CA ASP A 110 -5.72 -20.13 8.62
C ASP A 110 -5.62 -20.33 10.13
N TYR A 111 -4.48 -20.03 10.70
CA TYR A 111 -4.24 -20.17 12.13
C TYR A 111 -5.11 -19.23 12.95
N THR A 112 -5.22 -17.97 12.52
CA THR A 112 -6.08 -16.97 13.13
C THR A 112 -6.59 -16.01 12.07
N GLY A 113 -7.72 -15.34 12.36
CA GLY A 113 -8.18 -14.26 11.51
C GLY A 113 -7.22 -13.09 11.54
N ARG A 114 -7.01 -12.49 10.39
CA ARG A 114 -6.16 -11.29 10.25
C ARG A 114 -6.64 -10.43 9.11
N PHE A 115 -6.50 -9.14 9.28
CA PHE A 115 -6.85 -8.18 8.25
C PHE A 115 -5.95 -6.95 8.34
N CYS A 116 -5.88 -6.22 7.24
CA CYS A 116 -5.08 -5.01 7.12
C CYS A 116 -5.86 -3.95 6.37
N VAL A 117 -5.77 -2.72 6.85
CA VAL A 117 -6.35 -1.54 6.21
C VAL A 117 -5.23 -0.56 5.92
N ILE A 118 -5.16 -0.10 4.69
CA ILE A 118 -4.16 0.87 4.24
C ILE A 118 -4.89 2.14 3.80
N GLY A 119 -4.45 3.28 4.27
CA GLY A 119 -5.04 4.55 3.90
C GLY A 119 -4.40 5.74 4.61
N ALA A 120 -4.98 6.90 4.38
CA ALA A 120 -4.57 8.14 5.02
C ALA A 120 -5.57 8.54 6.09
N GLU A 121 -5.06 9.15 7.17
CA GLU A 121 -5.88 9.62 8.29
C GLU A 121 -6.81 8.56 8.87
N LEU A 122 -6.30 7.34 9.03
CA LEU A 122 -7.08 6.23 9.56
C LEU A 122 -7.56 6.50 10.97
N LYS A 123 -8.86 6.29 11.19
CA LYS A 123 -9.50 6.39 12.51
C LYS A 123 -9.44 5.04 13.20
N GLU A 124 -8.30 4.70 13.77
CA GLU A 124 -8.03 3.37 14.34
C GLU A 124 -9.05 2.96 15.41
N ASP A 125 -9.46 3.89 16.29
CA ASP A 125 -10.47 3.61 17.30
C ASP A 125 -11.82 3.23 16.70
N LYS A 126 -12.21 3.91 15.64
CA LYS A 126 -13.44 3.61 14.90
C LYS A 126 -13.34 2.31 14.12
N LEU A 127 -12.16 2.03 13.58
CA LEU A 127 -11.91 0.76 12.90
C LEU A 127 -11.99 -0.43 13.86
N LEU A 128 -11.47 -0.29 15.07
CA LEU A 128 -11.63 -1.30 16.11
C LEU A 128 -13.10 -1.57 16.42
N GLU A 129 -13.91 -0.52 16.57
CA GLU A 129 -15.36 -0.66 16.76
C GLU A 129 -16.02 -1.34 15.56
N LEU A 130 -15.67 -0.92 14.36
CA LEU A 130 -16.27 -1.44 13.13
C LEU A 130 -16.05 -2.96 13.00
N PHE A 131 -14.87 -3.42 13.29
CA PHE A 131 -14.55 -4.85 13.27
C PHE A 131 -14.95 -5.57 14.54
N GLY A 132 -15.52 -4.87 15.51
CA GLY A 132 -15.98 -5.46 16.76
C GLY A 132 -14.85 -5.92 17.68
N LEU A 133 -13.71 -5.28 17.63
CA LEU A 133 -12.52 -5.59 18.43
C LEU A 133 -12.36 -4.68 19.63
N CYS A 134 -13.25 -3.70 19.79
CA CYS A 134 -13.28 -2.81 20.94
C CYS A 134 -13.70 -3.60 22.18
N VAL A 135 -12.91 -3.49 23.23
CA VAL A 135 -13.17 -4.16 24.51
C VAL A 135 -13.96 -3.22 25.42
#